data_82367a895abeeda259bd9d5f540aab11
#
_entry.id   82367a895abeeda259bd9d5f540aab11
#
_cell.length_a   1.000
_cell.length_b   1.000
_cell.length_c   1.000
_cell.angle_alpha   90.00
_cell.angle_beta   90.00
_cell.angle_gamma   90.00
#
_symmetry.space_group_name_H-M   'P 1'
#
loop_
_entity.id
_entity.type
_entity.pdbx_description
1 polymer ?
#
loop_
_entity_poly.entity_id
_entity_poly.type
_entity_poly.pdbx_seq_one_letter_code
_entity_poly.pdbx_strand_id
1 'polypeptide(L)'
;MVRNRIFAALLAVLIIAVTPVLSVAGVSAYQTRPDDPMALTVKAVGDGKADDTAAIQAVIDTAAKSGAGSIVWLPSGRYRITRTLLVPPAVRLFGVGAQRPRLILADKTPGFDKGVETMVTFTGADQYASGPVPVPVPSAMPGTPDVRDANSGTFYSALSNIDFEIGEGNPAAAGVRFRVAQHGYLSHIDFHIGSGFAGIYQAGNEAEDLHFYGGRYGIVSEKTSPAWQFTLIDSAFEGQEKAAIREHEVDLTLINVRISNAPIGIDIDQGYSDSLWGKNVRFENVSEAAVVISNENSPFTQIGFDNALARGVPVFARFRDSGKTVKGPGAVYRVSAFNYGLKIDNLGEMGQFATIFQAEPLARLPRPAKPVLPALPPVRQWVNVRTQGV
;
A
#
# COMPACT_ATOMS: atom_id res chain seq x y z
N MET A 1 -55.06 9.85 47.90
CA MET A 1 -54.04 10.85 47.31
C MET A 1 -52.76 10.09 47.08
N VAL A 2 -52.54 9.71 45.84
CA VAL A 2 -51.32 9.03 45.39
C VAL A 2 -50.54 10.01 44.46
N ARG A 3 -49.34 10.41 44.90
CA ARG A 3 -48.47 11.33 44.13
C ARG A 3 -47.60 10.51 43.15
N ASN A 4 -47.90 10.60 41.86
CA ASN A 4 -47.04 10.12 40.79
C ASN A 4 -45.78 10.99 40.71
N ARG A 5 -44.61 10.37 40.87
CA ARG A 5 -43.32 10.97 40.53
C ARG A 5 -42.87 10.43 39.15
N ILE A 6 -42.90 11.31 38.15
CA ILE A 6 -42.37 11.07 36.83
C ILE A 6 -40.87 11.31 36.92
N PHE A 7 -40.06 10.27 36.69
CA PHE A 7 -38.60 10.40 36.47
C PHE A 7 -38.37 10.70 35.01
N ALA A 8 -37.91 11.91 34.70
CA ALA A 8 -37.38 12.26 33.39
C ALA A 8 -35.91 11.82 33.31
N ALA A 9 -35.61 10.82 32.47
CA ALA A 9 -34.24 10.44 32.14
C ALA A 9 -33.72 11.37 31.05
N LEU A 10 -32.76 12.22 31.38
CA LEU A 10 -32.00 12.99 30.38
C LEU A 10 -31.00 12.05 29.69
N LEU A 11 -31.21 11.79 28.42
CA LEU A 11 -30.25 11.10 27.54
C LEU A 11 -29.21 12.14 27.05
N ALA A 12 -28.04 12.15 27.64
CA ALA A 12 -26.92 12.98 27.14
C ALA A 12 -26.31 12.30 25.93
N VAL A 13 -26.57 12.82 24.74
CA VAL A 13 -25.89 12.42 23.51
C VAL A 13 -24.51 13.08 23.51
N LEU A 14 -23.49 12.28 23.73
CA LEU A 14 -22.08 12.70 23.60
C LEU A 14 -21.74 12.82 22.10
N ILE A 15 -21.79 14.02 21.56
CA ILE A 15 -21.28 14.28 20.20
C ILE A 15 -19.76 14.33 20.31
N ILE A 16 -19.10 13.24 19.92
CA ILE A 16 -17.65 13.23 19.70
C ILE A 16 -17.39 14.03 18.41
N ALA A 17 -16.96 15.26 18.58
CA ALA A 17 -16.45 16.04 17.46
C ALA A 17 -15.14 15.40 16.98
N VAL A 18 -15.19 14.68 15.87
CA VAL A 18 -13.99 14.24 15.17
C VAL A 18 -13.35 15.49 14.56
N THR A 19 -12.35 16.04 15.25
CA THR A 19 -11.51 17.07 14.64
C THR A 19 -10.71 16.41 13.51
N PRO A 20 -10.77 16.93 12.27
CA PRO A 20 -9.91 16.41 11.22
C PRO A 20 -8.46 16.59 11.65
N VAL A 21 -7.74 15.47 11.78
CA VAL A 21 -6.29 15.52 11.94
C VAL A 21 -5.77 16.10 10.63
N LEU A 22 -5.32 17.35 10.69
CA LEU A 22 -4.56 17.94 9.59
C LEU A 22 -3.32 17.07 9.40
N SER A 23 -3.35 16.18 8.41
CA SER A 23 -2.18 15.39 8.06
C SER A 23 -1.09 16.35 7.63
N VAL A 24 -0.01 16.38 8.37
CA VAL A 24 1.21 17.07 7.94
C VAL A 24 1.66 16.37 6.67
N ALA A 25 1.69 17.10 5.55
CA ALA A 25 2.19 16.55 4.30
C ALA A 25 3.59 15.98 4.52
N GLY A 26 3.85 14.78 3.98
CA GLY A 26 5.16 14.15 4.09
C GLY A 26 6.26 15.06 3.54
N VAL A 27 7.47 14.89 4.07
CA VAL A 27 8.63 15.67 3.60
C VAL A 27 8.93 15.25 2.16
N SER A 28 9.08 16.23 1.26
CA SER A 28 9.42 15.95 -0.13
C SER A 28 10.86 15.41 -0.26
N ALA A 29 11.00 14.24 -0.88
CA ALA A 29 12.30 13.62 -1.15
C ALA A 29 13.05 14.36 -2.26
N TYR A 30 12.34 14.93 -3.24
CA TYR A 30 12.92 15.65 -4.37
C TYR A 30 12.52 17.12 -4.32
N GLN A 31 13.28 17.94 -3.58
CA GLN A 31 12.99 19.38 -3.46
C GLN A 31 13.31 20.16 -4.74
N THR A 32 14.28 19.70 -5.50
CA THR A 32 14.69 20.29 -6.79
C THR A 32 14.83 19.21 -7.84
N ARG A 33 14.46 19.53 -9.06
CA ARG A 33 14.59 18.63 -10.21
C ARG A 33 16.06 18.45 -10.56
N PRO A 34 16.56 17.21 -10.73
CA PRO A 34 17.84 16.95 -11.36
C PRO A 34 17.88 17.48 -12.80
N ASP A 35 19.04 17.89 -13.26
CA ASP A 35 19.23 18.28 -14.66
C ASP A 35 19.32 17.02 -15.53
N ASP A 36 18.17 16.63 -16.07
CA ASP A 36 18.04 15.53 -17.03
C ASP A 36 17.28 16.02 -18.25
N PRO A 37 17.95 16.12 -19.43
CA PRO A 37 17.32 16.61 -20.64
C PRO A 37 16.22 15.68 -21.18
N MET A 38 16.19 14.42 -20.76
CA MET A 38 15.15 13.45 -21.13
C MET A 38 13.93 13.52 -20.23
N ALA A 39 14.03 14.14 -19.06
CA ALA A 39 12.94 14.24 -18.14
C ALA A 39 11.94 15.34 -18.54
N LEU A 40 10.66 15.03 -18.46
CA LEU A 40 9.58 15.93 -18.78
C LEU A 40 8.96 16.50 -17.49
N THR A 41 8.36 17.68 -17.57
CA THR A 41 7.67 18.30 -16.44
C THR A 41 6.22 18.57 -16.80
N VAL A 42 5.30 18.12 -15.97
CA VAL A 42 3.87 18.40 -16.10
C VAL A 42 3.61 19.88 -15.96
N LYS A 43 2.86 20.43 -16.91
CA LYS A 43 2.32 21.78 -16.87
C LYS A 43 0.81 21.68 -16.76
N ALA A 44 0.29 21.69 -15.55
CA ALA A 44 -1.12 21.62 -15.22
C ALA A 44 -1.45 22.71 -14.20
N VAL A 45 -2.72 22.91 -13.86
CA VAL A 45 -3.14 24.00 -12.97
C VAL A 45 -2.72 23.74 -11.53
N GLY A 46 -2.98 22.54 -11.01
CA GLY A 46 -2.55 22.11 -9.68
C GLY A 46 -3.17 22.87 -8.51
N ASP A 47 -4.39 23.41 -8.68
CA ASP A 47 -5.12 24.20 -7.66
C ASP A 47 -6.11 23.37 -6.83
N GLY A 48 -6.24 22.06 -7.13
CA GLY A 48 -7.19 21.15 -6.50
C GLY A 48 -8.62 21.27 -7.01
N LYS A 49 -8.89 22.10 -8.00
CA LYS A 49 -10.24 22.39 -8.53
C LYS A 49 -10.36 22.07 -10.02
N ALA A 50 -9.42 22.55 -10.82
CA ALA A 50 -9.36 22.25 -12.25
C ALA A 50 -9.19 20.75 -12.48
N ASP A 51 -9.72 20.23 -13.58
CA ASP A 51 -9.44 18.86 -14.01
C ASP A 51 -8.10 18.82 -14.75
N ASP A 52 -7.09 18.30 -14.07
CA ASP A 52 -5.72 18.21 -14.58
C ASP A 52 -5.44 16.87 -15.31
N THR A 53 -6.42 15.98 -15.41
CA THR A 53 -6.24 14.62 -15.95
C THR A 53 -5.59 14.62 -17.32
N ALA A 54 -6.16 15.38 -18.26
CA ALA A 54 -5.69 15.40 -19.64
C ALA A 54 -4.28 16.01 -19.77
N ALA A 55 -3.97 17.05 -18.97
CA ALA A 55 -2.67 17.70 -18.97
C ALA A 55 -1.56 16.77 -18.45
N ILE A 56 -1.84 16.02 -17.38
CA ILE A 56 -0.89 15.04 -16.82
C ILE A 56 -0.71 13.89 -17.80
N GLN A 57 -1.80 13.30 -18.32
CA GLN A 57 -1.74 12.17 -19.26
C GLN A 57 -0.96 12.50 -20.52
N ALA A 58 -1.12 13.70 -21.08
CA ALA A 58 -0.41 14.10 -22.28
C ALA A 58 1.14 14.10 -22.11
N VAL A 59 1.63 14.45 -20.91
CA VAL A 59 3.06 14.41 -20.61
C VAL A 59 3.54 12.96 -20.42
N ILE A 60 2.74 12.12 -19.76
CA ILE A 60 3.02 10.68 -19.62
C ILE A 60 3.10 10.02 -21.01
N ASP A 61 2.13 10.31 -21.89
CA ASP A 61 2.10 9.78 -23.26
C ASP A 61 3.31 10.23 -24.09
N THR A 62 3.76 11.47 -23.87
CA THR A 62 4.97 11.99 -24.51
C THR A 62 6.22 11.27 -24.00
N ALA A 63 6.32 11.03 -22.70
CA ALA A 63 7.41 10.28 -22.09
C ALA A 63 7.48 8.84 -22.63
N ALA A 64 6.34 8.18 -22.79
CA ALA A 64 6.26 6.82 -23.31
C ALA A 64 6.79 6.70 -24.75
N LYS A 65 6.57 7.71 -25.58
CA LYS A 65 7.02 7.72 -27.00
C LYS A 65 8.54 7.84 -27.15
N SER A 66 9.25 8.31 -26.13
CA SER A 66 10.72 8.47 -26.20
C SER A 66 11.48 7.14 -26.25
N GLY A 67 10.83 6.03 -25.85
CA GLY A 67 11.38 4.66 -25.90
C GLY A 67 12.55 4.37 -24.95
N ALA A 68 13.14 5.38 -24.34
CA ALA A 68 14.35 5.26 -23.51
C ALA A 68 14.08 5.24 -22.00
N GLY A 69 12.80 5.27 -21.59
CA GLY A 69 12.41 5.41 -20.21
C GLY A 69 12.63 6.84 -19.69
N SER A 70 11.53 7.57 -19.47
CA SER A 70 11.58 8.97 -19.07
C SER A 70 11.02 9.17 -17.68
N ILE A 71 11.58 10.14 -16.98
CA ILE A 71 11.00 10.66 -15.74
C ILE A 71 10.00 11.76 -16.09
N VAL A 72 8.79 11.65 -15.55
CA VAL A 72 7.77 12.70 -15.59
C VAL A 72 7.71 13.35 -14.21
N TRP A 73 8.14 14.61 -14.15
CA TRP A 73 8.10 15.39 -12.93
C TRP A 73 6.74 16.07 -12.75
N LEU A 74 6.11 15.82 -11.60
CA LEU A 74 4.91 16.52 -11.15
C LEU A 74 5.34 17.55 -10.09
N PRO A 75 5.27 18.86 -10.37
CA PRO A 75 5.61 19.90 -9.40
C PRO A 75 4.69 19.91 -8.17
N SER A 76 5.12 20.52 -7.07
CA SER A 76 4.25 20.75 -5.91
C SER A 76 2.93 21.38 -6.34
N GLY A 77 1.80 20.82 -5.89
CA GLY A 77 0.46 21.25 -6.23
C GLY A 77 -0.60 20.23 -5.81
N ARG A 78 -1.85 20.58 -6.01
CA ARG A 78 -3.01 19.71 -5.77
C ARG A 78 -3.71 19.45 -7.11
N TYR A 79 -3.58 18.28 -7.66
CA TYR A 79 -4.03 17.94 -9.01
C TYR A 79 -5.30 17.08 -8.94
N ARG A 80 -6.44 17.68 -9.24
CA ARG A 80 -7.68 16.93 -9.33
C ARG A 80 -7.72 16.15 -10.64
N ILE A 81 -8.02 14.86 -10.52
CA ILE A 81 -8.23 13.96 -11.65
C ILE A 81 -9.67 13.45 -11.64
N THR A 82 -10.20 13.15 -12.81
CA THR A 82 -11.58 12.67 -12.99
C THR A 82 -11.64 11.28 -13.63
N ARG A 83 -10.50 10.72 -13.99
CA ARG A 83 -10.34 9.35 -14.51
C ARG A 83 -8.93 8.85 -14.25
N THR A 84 -8.72 7.56 -14.43
CA THR A 84 -7.42 6.90 -14.25
C THR A 84 -6.35 7.51 -15.14
N LEU A 85 -5.17 7.71 -14.58
CA LEU A 85 -3.93 7.99 -15.31
C LEU A 85 -3.25 6.68 -15.68
N LEU A 86 -2.87 6.53 -16.94
CA LEU A 86 -2.21 5.34 -17.47
C LEU A 86 -0.72 5.60 -17.61
N VAL A 87 0.09 4.75 -16.97
CA VAL A 87 1.56 4.89 -16.99
C VAL A 87 2.16 3.69 -17.73
N PRO A 88 2.60 3.88 -19.00
CA PRO A 88 3.23 2.83 -19.79
C PRO A 88 4.57 2.36 -19.23
N PRO A 89 5.09 1.20 -19.68
CA PRO A 89 6.37 0.68 -19.23
C PRO A 89 7.53 1.68 -19.37
N ALA A 90 8.47 1.61 -18.43
CA ALA A 90 9.66 2.46 -18.34
C ALA A 90 9.40 3.95 -18.07
N VAL A 91 8.16 4.37 -17.89
CA VAL A 91 7.84 5.72 -17.41
C VAL A 91 7.86 5.75 -15.88
N ARG A 92 8.53 6.76 -15.34
CA ARG A 92 8.61 7.01 -13.88
C ARG A 92 7.93 8.32 -13.58
N LEU A 93 6.93 8.29 -12.69
CA LEU A 93 6.18 9.47 -12.28
C LEU A 93 6.66 9.94 -10.90
N PHE A 94 7.32 11.09 -10.83
CA PHE A 94 7.95 11.60 -9.62
C PHE A 94 7.44 12.98 -9.25
N GLY A 95 7.13 13.16 -7.97
CA GLY A 95 6.85 14.47 -7.42
C GLY A 95 8.13 15.28 -7.17
N VAL A 96 8.06 16.60 -7.38
CA VAL A 96 9.17 17.52 -7.14
C VAL A 96 8.71 18.85 -6.56
N GLY A 97 9.48 19.41 -5.64
CA GLY A 97 9.25 20.71 -5.02
C GLY A 97 9.30 20.67 -3.49
N ALA A 98 9.04 21.78 -2.85
CA ALA A 98 9.12 21.90 -1.40
C ALA A 98 8.12 21.00 -0.64
N GLN A 99 7.00 20.69 -1.27
CA GLN A 99 5.98 19.77 -0.76
C GLN A 99 5.70 18.69 -1.80
N ARG A 100 5.32 17.50 -1.37
CA ARG A 100 4.86 16.47 -2.27
C ARG A 100 3.61 16.96 -3.02
N PRO A 101 3.55 16.82 -4.36
CA PRO A 101 2.31 17.02 -5.09
C PRO A 101 1.28 15.98 -4.65
N ARG A 102 0.00 16.33 -4.77
CA ARG A 102 -1.09 15.42 -4.41
C ARG A 102 -2.04 15.22 -5.58
N LEU A 103 -2.30 13.97 -5.94
CA LEU A 103 -3.38 13.59 -6.84
C LEU A 103 -4.67 13.46 -6.03
N ILE A 104 -5.73 14.11 -6.49
CA ILE A 104 -7.01 14.20 -5.79
C ILE A 104 -8.13 13.63 -6.65
N LEU A 105 -8.89 12.72 -6.08
CA LEU A 105 -10.18 12.29 -6.56
C LEU A 105 -11.25 13.01 -5.75
N ALA A 106 -12.06 13.85 -6.39
CA ALA A 106 -13.12 14.59 -5.70
C ALA A 106 -14.21 13.66 -5.18
N ASP A 107 -15.07 14.17 -4.30
CA ASP A 107 -16.21 13.41 -3.80
C ASP A 107 -17.09 12.92 -4.94
N LYS A 108 -17.54 11.66 -4.85
CA LYS A 108 -18.46 11.04 -5.80
C LYS A 108 -18.05 11.21 -7.27
N THR A 109 -16.76 11.05 -7.55
CA THR A 109 -16.27 11.11 -8.93
C THR A 109 -16.86 9.96 -9.74
N PRO A 110 -17.53 10.25 -10.88
CA PRO A 110 -18.13 9.21 -11.72
C PRO A 110 -17.11 8.14 -12.15
N GLY A 111 -17.52 6.87 -12.11
CA GLY A 111 -16.67 5.72 -12.47
C GLY A 111 -15.92 5.09 -11.29
N PHE A 112 -15.94 5.72 -10.10
CA PHE A 112 -15.29 5.20 -8.90
C PHE A 112 -16.28 4.68 -7.84
N ASP A 113 -17.48 4.37 -8.24
CA ASP A 113 -18.58 3.91 -7.38
C ASP A 113 -18.79 2.39 -7.39
N LYS A 114 -18.27 1.66 -8.40
CA LYS A 114 -18.49 0.22 -8.59
C LYS A 114 -17.22 -0.49 -9.06
N GLY A 115 -17.07 -1.75 -8.63
CA GLY A 115 -15.89 -2.56 -8.94
C GLY A 115 -14.66 -2.11 -8.17
N VAL A 116 -13.51 -2.07 -8.83
CA VAL A 116 -12.27 -1.45 -8.36
C VAL A 116 -11.70 -0.60 -9.47
N GLU A 117 -11.56 0.69 -9.22
CA GLU A 117 -11.01 1.66 -10.16
C GLU A 117 -9.82 2.37 -9.53
N THR A 118 -8.73 2.52 -10.27
CA THR A 118 -7.50 3.10 -9.73
C THR A 118 -7.24 4.51 -10.25
N MET A 119 -6.70 5.37 -9.40
CA MET A 119 -6.31 6.73 -9.82
C MET A 119 -5.12 6.69 -10.78
N VAL A 120 -4.17 5.75 -10.54
CA VAL A 120 -3.01 5.51 -11.42
C VAL A 120 -2.91 4.02 -11.70
N THR A 121 -2.84 3.63 -12.96
CA THR A 121 -2.62 2.26 -13.41
C THR A 121 -1.34 2.19 -14.23
N PHE A 122 -0.40 1.36 -13.81
CA PHE A 122 0.73 0.98 -14.62
C PHE A 122 0.30 -0.08 -15.64
N THR A 123 0.63 0.13 -16.92
CA THR A 123 0.15 -0.69 -18.03
C THR A 123 1.25 -1.57 -18.64
N GLY A 124 0.87 -2.60 -19.37
CA GLY A 124 1.78 -3.46 -20.11
C GLY A 124 2.16 -2.90 -21.48
N ALA A 125 3.23 -3.45 -22.05
CA ALA A 125 3.61 -3.18 -23.44
C ALA A 125 2.78 -4.06 -24.40
N ASP A 126 2.44 -3.51 -25.56
CA ASP A 126 1.67 -4.22 -26.60
C ASP A 126 2.33 -5.50 -27.09
N GLN A 127 3.66 -5.50 -27.16
CA GLN A 127 4.45 -6.66 -27.61
C GLN A 127 4.31 -7.91 -26.74
N TYR A 128 3.83 -7.78 -25.49
CA TYR A 128 3.58 -8.89 -24.57
C TYR A 128 2.09 -9.27 -24.48
N ALA A 129 1.35 -8.83 -25.43
CA ALA A 129 -0.08 -8.95 -25.51
C ALA A 129 -0.65 -10.37 -25.64
N SER A 130 0.16 -11.34 -25.98
CA SER A 130 -0.26 -12.70 -26.27
C SER A 130 -0.28 -13.65 -25.08
N GLY A 131 0.02 -13.15 -23.89
CA GLY A 131 -0.14 -13.94 -22.66
C GLY A 131 -1.60 -14.09 -22.24
N PRO A 132 -1.96 -15.12 -21.45
CA PRO A 132 -3.30 -15.19 -20.89
C PRO A 132 -3.59 -13.90 -20.13
N VAL A 133 -4.75 -13.32 -20.36
CA VAL A 133 -5.26 -12.18 -19.59
C VAL A 133 -5.66 -12.73 -18.23
N PRO A 134 -4.87 -12.59 -17.17
CA PRO A 134 -5.08 -13.42 -16.00
C PRO A 134 -6.05 -12.82 -15.01
N VAL A 135 -6.44 -11.60 -15.12
CA VAL A 135 -7.38 -10.97 -14.17
C VAL A 135 -8.11 -9.89 -14.95
N PRO A 136 -9.43 -9.75 -14.75
CA PRO A 136 -10.08 -8.57 -15.29
C PRO A 136 -9.31 -7.37 -14.79
N VAL A 137 -8.67 -6.66 -15.72
CA VAL A 137 -8.28 -5.28 -15.50
C VAL A 137 -9.48 -4.64 -14.82
N PRO A 138 -9.35 -3.93 -13.70
CA PRO A 138 -10.46 -3.22 -13.10
C PRO A 138 -11.23 -2.57 -14.22
N SER A 139 -12.50 -2.83 -14.27
CA SER A 139 -13.40 -2.76 -15.42
C SER A 139 -12.99 -1.66 -16.36
N ALA A 140 -12.82 -2.04 -17.59
CA ALA A 140 -12.34 -1.21 -18.65
C ALA A 140 -12.67 0.25 -18.39
N MET A 141 -11.65 1.06 -18.24
CA MET A 141 -11.87 2.49 -18.15
C MET A 141 -12.80 2.87 -19.29
N PRO A 142 -13.91 3.56 -19.00
CA PRO A 142 -14.84 3.94 -20.05
C PRO A 142 -14.06 4.61 -21.18
N GLY A 143 -14.06 4.00 -22.35
CA GLY A 143 -13.38 4.51 -23.54
C GLY A 143 -11.95 4.01 -23.82
N THR A 144 -11.41 3.03 -23.06
CA THR A 144 -10.11 2.42 -23.35
C THR A 144 -10.17 0.88 -23.28
N PRO A 145 -10.91 0.21 -24.17
CA PRO A 145 -11.06 -1.25 -24.16
C PRO A 145 -9.75 -2.01 -24.39
N ASP A 146 -8.72 -1.34 -24.88
CA ASP A 146 -7.46 -1.96 -25.32
C ASP A 146 -6.29 -1.74 -24.34
N VAL A 147 -6.55 -1.21 -23.13
CA VAL A 147 -5.49 -1.05 -22.14
C VAL A 147 -5.11 -2.40 -21.56
N ARG A 148 -3.85 -2.74 -21.68
CA ARG A 148 -3.29 -3.97 -21.13
C ARG A 148 -2.74 -3.72 -19.75
N ASP A 149 -3.01 -4.65 -18.85
CA ASP A 149 -2.43 -4.63 -17.52
C ASP A 149 -0.92 -4.79 -17.56
N ALA A 150 -0.23 -4.20 -16.60
CA ALA A 150 1.18 -4.44 -16.37
C ALA A 150 1.44 -5.95 -16.19
N ASN A 151 2.55 -6.42 -16.69
CA ASN A 151 2.91 -7.83 -16.75
C ASN A 151 4.43 -8.01 -16.65
N SER A 152 4.90 -9.23 -16.88
CA SER A 152 6.32 -9.60 -16.85
C SER A 152 7.23 -8.82 -17.80
N GLY A 153 6.70 -8.00 -18.69
CA GLY A 153 7.44 -7.11 -19.59
C GLY A 153 7.42 -5.64 -19.17
N THR A 154 6.76 -5.30 -18.05
CA THR A 154 6.64 -3.91 -17.57
C THR A 154 7.80 -3.59 -16.64
N PHE A 155 8.95 -3.24 -17.21
CA PHE A 155 10.18 -2.92 -16.47
C PHE A 155 10.35 -1.42 -16.23
N TYR A 156 11.20 -1.07 -15.25
CA TYR A 156 11.69 0.28 -15.00
C TYR A 156 10.60 1.32 -14.72
N SER A 157 9.46 0.88 -14.23
CA SER A 157 8.34 1.74 -13.86
C SER A 157 8.43 2.12 -12.39
N ALA A 158 8.14 3.38 -12.04
CA ALA A 158 8.15 3.81 -10.66
C ALA A 158 7.17 4.96 -10.40
N LEU A 159 6.71 5.06 -9.15
CA LEU A 159 5.99 6.21 -8.65
C LEU A 159 6.59 6.61 -7.30
N SER A 160 6.98 7.87 -7.18
CA SER A 160 7.66 8.34 -5.99
C SER A 160 7.29 9.79 -5.65
N ASN A 161 7.20 10.07 -4.35
CA ASN A 161 7.05 11.42 -3.84
C ASN A 161 5.78 12.14 -4.31
N ILE A 162 4.67 11.39 -4.46
CA ILE A 162 3.34 11.88 -4.87
C ILE A 162 2.30 11.31 -3.91
N ASP A 163 1.56 12.17 -3.22
CA ASP A 163 0.49 11.76 -2.33
C ASP A 163 -0.83 11.57 -3.07
N PHE A 164 -1.73 10.77 -2.47
CA PHE A 164 -3.07 10.48 -2.97
C PHE A 164 -4.14 10.91 -1.98
N GLU A 165 -5.23 11.47 -2.49
CA GLU A 165 -6.39 11.83 -1.69
C GLU A 165 -7.66 11.36 -2.41
N ILE A 166 -8.41 10.45 -1.78
CA ILE A 166 -9.68 9.92 -2.29
C ILE A 166 -10.80 10.59 -1.50
N GLY A 167 -11.63 11.37 -2.18
CA GLY A 167 -12.79 12.05 -1.61
C GLY A 167 -13.91 11.07 -1.25
N GLU A 168 -14.90 11.58 -0.52
CA GLU A 168 -16.02 10.79 -0.03
C GLU A 168 -16.92 10.25 -1.16
N GLY A 169 -17.49 9.06 -0.94
CA GLY A 169 -18.44 8.45 -1.88
C GLY A 169 -17.80 7.83 -3.13
N ASN A 170 -16.52 7.44 -3.03
CA ASN A 170 -15.79 6.71 -4.06
C ASN A 170 -15.39 5.29 -3.56
N PRO A 171 -16.34 4.40 -3.21
CA PRO A 171 -16.06 3.14 -2.52
C PRO A 171 -15.27 2.12 -3.37
N ALA A 172 -15.18 2.32 -4.67
CA ALA A 172 -14.41 1.49 -5.59
C ALA A 172 -13.00 2.04 -5.88
N ALA A 173 -12.70 3.26 -5.40
CA ALA A 173 -11.45 3.92 -5.71
C ALA A 173 -10.26 3.27 -5.00
N ALA A 174 -9.17 3.04 -5.74
CA ALA A 174 -7.86 2.75 -5.19
C ALA A 174 -6.82 3.74 -5.74
N GLY A 175 -5.76 4.00 -4.97
CA GLY A 175 -4.73 4.94 -5.39
C GLY A 175 -3.96 4.43 -6.59
N VAL A 176 -3.30 3.29 -6.48
CA VAL A 176 -2.38 2.78 -7.51
C VAL A 176 -2.60 1.30 -7.78
N ARG A 177 -2.55 0.89 -9.07
CA ARG A 177 -2.34 -0.48 -9.51
C ARG A 177 -0.92 -0.65 -10.02
N PHE A 178 -0.13 -1.53 -9.36
CA PHE A 178 1.31 -1.63 -9.58
C PHE A 178 1.78 -3.08 -9.76
N ARG A 179 1.34 -3.75 -10.83
CA ARG A 179 1.74 -5.12 -11.20
C ARG A 179 2.97 -5.14 -12.12
N VAL A 180 3.95 -4.31 -11.81
CA VAL A 180 5.13 -4.16 -12.67
C VAL A 180 6.15 -5.29 -12.43
N ALA A 181 7.03 -5.47 -13.42
CA ALA A 181 8.17 -6.37 -13.37
C ALA A 181 9.35 -5.74 -12.61
N GLN A 182 10.56 -6.29 -12.80
CA GLN A 182 11.77 -5.87 -12.08
C GLN A 182 12.12 -4.39 -12.35
N HIS A 183 12.91 -3.84 -11.42
CA HIS A 183 13.35 -2.45 -11.44
C HIS A 183 12.20 -1.44 -11.31
N GLY A 184 11.08 -1.89 -10.71
CA GLY A 184 9.94 -1.05 -10.40
C GLY A 184 9.81 -0.86 -8.90
N TYR A 185 9.41 0.34 -8.46
CA TYR A 185 9.21 0.62 -7.04
C TYR A 185 8.19 1.73 -6.78
N LEU A 186 7.66 1.73 -5.55
CA LEU A 186 6.85 2.81 -4.98
C LEU A 186 7.60 3.39 -3.77
N SER A 187 7.69 4.72 -3.64
CA SER A 187 8.35 5.30 -2.47
C SER A 187 7.85 6.70 -2.10
N HIS A 188 7.93 7.02 -0.81
CA HIS A 188 7.62 8.35 -0.29
C HIS A 188 6.20 8.81 -0.63
N ILE A 189 5.17 8.03 -0.24
CA ILE A 189 3.77 8.27 -0.62
C ILE A 189 2.87 8.21 0.59
N ASP A 190 2.01 9.21 0.77
CA ASP A 190 0.89 9.18 1.69
C ASP A 190 -0.40 8.91 0.93
N PHE A 191 -1.12 7.85 1.29
CA PHE A 191 -2.43 7.49 0.77
C PHE A 191 -3.52 7.90 1.76
N HIS A 192 -4.23 8.98 1.49
CA HIS A 192 -5.45 9.36 2.20
C HIS A 192 -6.63 8.73 1.50
N ILE A 193 -7.02 7.53 1.96
CA ILE A 193 -7.94 6.65 1.22
C ILE A 193 -9.41 7.04 1.46
N GLY A 194 -9.71 7.69 2.60
CA GLY A 194 -11.07 8.12 2.91
C GLY A 194 -12.07 6.97 2.89
N SER A 195 -13.10 7.07 2.07
CA SER A 195 -14.11 6.02 1.83
C SER A 195 -13.71 5.01 0.73
N GLY A 196 -12.50 5.11 0.21
CA GLY A 196 -12.02 4.30 -0.92
C GLY A 196 -11.75 2.83 -0.59
N PHE A 197 -11.52 2.06 -1.64
CA PHE A 197 -11.28 0.63 -1.56
C PHE A 197 -9.89 0.30 -0.98
N ALA A 198 -8.82 0.90 -1.53
CA ALA A 198 -7.45 0.66 -1.09
C ALA A 198 -6.49 1.79 -1.48
N GLY A 199 -5.35 1.88 -0.80
CA GLY A 199 -4.23 2.70 -1.27
C GLY A 199 -3.55 2.07 -2.48
N ILE A 200 -3.22 0.79 -2.39
CA ILE A 200 -2.63 0.01 -3.49
C ILE A 200 -3.50 -1.20 -3.80
N TYR A 201 -3.81 -1.38 -5.08
CA TYR A 201 -4.49 -2.55 -5.60
C TYR A 201 -3.55 -3.31 -6.50
N GLN A 202 -3.11 -4.48 -6.03
CA GLN A 202 -2.10 -5.35 -6.65
C GLN A 202 -0.73 -4.69 -6.76
N ALA A 203 0.14 -5.05 -5.84
CA ALA A 203 1.53 -4.60 -5.76
C ALA A 203 2.50 -5.73 -6.12
N GLY A 204 3.70 -5.36 -6.51
CA GLY A 204 4.83 -6.27 -6.67
C GLY A 204 6.15 -5.51 -6.50
N ASN A 205 7.26 -6.23 -6.39
CA ASN A 205 8.62 -5.73 -6.19
C ASN A 205 8.84 -5.01 -4.85
N GLU A 206 9.17 -3.74 -4.86
CA GLU A 206 9.66 -3.02 -3.70
C GLU A 206 8.82 -1.77 -3.42
N ALA A 207 8.60 -1.50 -2.13
CA ALA A 207 8.01 -0.25 -1.69
C ALA A 207 8.61 0.19 -0.35
N GLU A 208 8.81 1.49 -0.19
CA GLU A 208 9.37 2.07 1.03
C GLU A 208 8.71 3.41 1.38
N ASP A 209 8.64 3.71 2.68
CA ASP A 209 8.11 4.97 3.20
C ASP A 209 6.71 5.27 2.64
N LEU A 210 5.79 4.30 2.79
CA LEU A 210 4.40 4.42 2.41
C LEU A 210 3.52 4.54 3.67
N HIS A 211 2.60 5.51 3.67
CA HIS A 211 1.65 5.69 4.76
C HIS A 211 0.22 5.60 4.24
N PHE A 212 -0.59 4.77 4.90
CA PHE A 212 -1.97 4.50 4.51
C PHE A 212 -2.92 4.97 5.62
N TYR A 213 -3.84 5.88 5.29
CA TYR A 213 -4.80 6.45 6.23
C TYR A 213 -6.22 6.15 5.79
N GLY A 214 -6.97 5.42 6.66
CA GLY A 214 -8.36 5.05 6.41
C GLY A 214 -8.53 4.04 5.27
N GLY A 215 -9.69 4.10 4.63
CA GLY A 215 -10.07 3.18 3.56
C GLY A 215 -10.48 1.80 4.03
N ARG A 216 -10.97 1.00 3.09
CA ARG A 216 -11.36 -0.37 3.38
C ARG A 216 -10.13 -1.25 3.65
N TYR A 217 -9.08 -1.08 2.84
CA TYR A 217 -7.76 -1.71 2.94
C TYR A 217 -6.66 -0.67 2.70
N GLY A 218 -5.47 -0.92 3.24
CA GLY A 218 -4.27 -0.19 2.82
C GLY A 218 -3.74 -0.76 1.50
N ILE A 219 -3.48 -2.07 1.48
CA ILE A 219 -3.02 -2.81 0.31
C ILE A 219 -3.92 -4.04 0.09
N VAL A 220 -4.28 -4.28 -1.16
CA VAL A 220 -4.81 -5.55 -1.63
C VAL A 220 -3.80 -6.11 -2.61
N SER A 221 -3.12 -7.18 -2.20
CA SER A 221 -2.13 -7.82 -3.04
C SER A 221 -2.74 -8.96 -3.85
N GLU A 222 -2.04 -9.37 -4.88
CA GLU A 222 -2.35 -10.54 -5.67
C GLU A 222 -1.08 -11.01 -6.36
N LYS A 223 -0.91 -12.32 -6.45
CA LYS A 223 0.20 -12.94 -7.13
C LYS A 223 0.38 -12.38 -8.53
N THR A 224 1.55 -11.84 -8.79
CA THR A 224 1.95 -11.42 -10.13
C THR A 224 2.40 -12.61 -10.97
N SER A 225 2.42 -12.49 -12.28
CA SER A 225 2.96 -13.54 -13.16
C SER A 225 4.17 -12.99 -13.94
N PRO A 226 5.37 -13.55 -13.76
CA PRO A 226 5.74 -14.53 -12.74
C PRO A 226 5.55 -14.00 -11.32
N ALA A 227 5.48 -14.91 -10.33
CA ALA A 227 5.37 -14.52 -8.94
C ALA A 227 6.63 -13.78 -8.49
N TRP A 228 6.52 -12.47 -8.31
CA TRP A 228 7.54 -11.66 -7.66
C TRP A 228 7.13 -11.35 -6.25
N GLN A 229 8.08 -11.42 -5.37
CA GLN A 229 7.93 -11.03 -3.98
C GLN A 229 7.55 -9.56 -3.90
N PHE A 230 6.78 -9.22 -2.86
CA PHE A 230 6.54 -7.83 -2.51
C PHE A 230 7.23 -7.51 -1.18
N THR A 231 8.18 -6.59 -1.23
CA THR A 231 8.90 -6.12 -0.05
C THR A 231 8.44 -4.72 0.32
N LEU A 232 7.92 -4.56 1.55
CA LEU A 232 7.47 -3.29 2.10
C LEU A 232 8.34 -2.90 3.29
N ILE A 233 8.96 -1.73 3.22
CA ILE A 233 9.93 -1.24 4.21
C ILE A 233 9.45 0.08 4.81
N ASP A 234 9.71 0.31 6.12
CA ASP A 234 9.54 1.58 6.83
C ASP A 234 8.17 2.25 6.61
N SER A 235 7.11 1.46 6.58
CA SER A 235 5.77 1.89 6.18
C SER A 235 4.75 1.78 7.31
N ALA A 236 3.62 2.49 7.19
CA ALA A 236 2.61 2.53 8.24
C ALA A 236 1.18 2.47 7.69
N PHE A 237 0.31 1.81 8.45
CA PHE A 237 -1.12 1.67 8.21
C PHE A 237 -1.89 2.18 9.42
N GLU A 238 -2.93 2.98 9.18
CA GLU A 238 -3.75 3.54 10.25
C GLU A 238 -5.23 3.65 9.87
N GLY A 239 -6.08 2.97 10.64
CA GLY A 239 -7.52 3.16 10.58
C GLY A 239 -8.23 2.48 9.42
N GLN A 240 -7.71 1.39 8.86
CA GLN A 240 -8.40 0.62 7.83
C GLN A 240 -9.64 -0.08 8.40
N GLU A 241 -10.73 -0.09 7.65
CA GLU A 241 -12.02 -0.64 8.10
C GLU A 241 -12.07 -2.17 8.18
N LYS A 242 -11.30 -2.87 7.35
CA LYS A 242 -11.27 -4.34 7.26
C LYS A 242 -9.94 -4.93 7.65
N ALA A 243 -8.90 -4.61 6.90
CA ALA A 243 -7.54 -5.04 7.17
C ALA A 243 -6.53 -4.03 6.64
N ALA A 244 -5.36 -3.96 7.27
CA ALA A 244 -4.29 -3.15 6.72
C ALA A 244 -3.80 -3.72 5.38
N ILE A 245 -3.57 -5.03 5.32
CA ILE A 245 -3.14 -5.74 4.11
C ILE A 245 -4.04 -6.95 3.91
N ARG A 246 -4.58 -7.10 2.70
CA ARG A 246 -5.30 -8.28 2.22
C ARG A 246 -4.45 -9.02 1.20
N GLU A 247 -4.21 -10.31 1.45
CA GLU A 247 -3.22 -11.12 0.74
C GLU A 247 -3.80 -12.20 -0.16
N HIS A 248 -3.21 -12.32 -1.39
CA HIS A 248 -3.43 -13.39 -2.34
C HIS A 248 -2.08 -13.88 -2.92
N GLU A 249 -1.30 -14.64 -2.14
CA GLU A 249 -0.07 -15.30 -2.60
C GLU A 249 0.99 -14.38 -3.23
N VAL A 250 1.28 -13.24 -2.60
CA VAL A 250 2.26 -12.29 -3.16
C VAL A 250 3.70 -12.53 -2.67
N ASP A 251 3.91 -13.47 -1.73
CA ASP A 251 5.19 -13.66 -1.05
C ASP A 251 5.66 -12.38 -0.33
N LEU A 252 4.93 -11.99 0.71
CA LEU A 252 5.07 -10.69 1.36
C LEU A 252 6.24 -10.64 2.36
N THR A 253 7.10 -9.65 2.21
CA THR A 253 8.13 -9.30 3.20
C THR A 253 7.87 -7.92 3.80
N LEU A 254 7.78 -7.86 5.15
CA LEU A 254 7.56 -6.61 5.90
C LEU A 254 8.76 -6.31 6.80
N ILE A 255 9.33 -5.10 6.66
CA ILE A 255 10.44 -4.65 7.50
C ILE A 255 10.11 -3.29 8.11
N ASN A 256 10.14 -3.20 9.46
CA ASN A 256 9.85 -1.96 10.19
C ASN A 256 8.44 -1.39 9.88
N VAL A 257 7.44 -2.25 9.70
CA VAL A 257 6.08 -1.83 9.36
C VAL A 257 5.24 -1.65 10.61
N ARG A 258 4.47 -0.58 10.68
CA ARG A 258 3.48 -0.33 11.74
C ARG A 258 2.07 -0.46 11.21
N ILE A 259 1.24 -1.22 11.92
CA ILE A 259 -0.20 -1.37 11.66
C ILE A 259 -0.96 -0.95 12.90
N SER A 260 -1.90 -0.03 12.76
CA SER A 260 -2.64 0.53 13.89
C SER A 260 -4.13 0.77 13.57
N ASN A 261 -4.97 0.57 14.61
CA ASN A 261 -6.40 0.91 14.57
C ASN A 261 -7.15 0.23 13.41
N ALA A 262 -6.93 -1.07 13.21
CA ALA A 262 -7.60 -1.88 12.21
C ALA A 262 -8.17 -3.16 12.85
N PRO A 263 -9.23 -3.77 12.30
CA PRO A 263 -9.70 -5.08 12.80
C PRO A 263 -8.65 -6.17 12.60
N ILE A 264 -8.05 -6.26 11.43
CA ILE A 264 -7.05 -7.26 11.06
C ILE A 264 -5.80 -6.56 10.54
N GLY A 265 -4.64 -7.06 10.96
CA GLY A 265 -3.37 -6.57 10.42
C GLY A 265 -3.14 -7.09 9.00
N ILE A 266 -2.95 -8.39 8.85
CA ILE A 266 -2.73 -9.06 7.57
C ILE A 266 -3.77 -10.16 7.43
N ASP A 267 -4.56 -10.11 6.36
CA ASP A 267 -5.66 -11.03 6.08
C ASP A 267 -5.35 -11.84 4.82
N ILE A 268 -4.85 -13.08 4.99
CA ILE A 268 -4.70 -14.02 3.89
C ILE A 268 -6.08 -14.58 3.57
N ASP A 269 -6.58 -14.33 2.38
CA ASP A 269 -7.93 -14.72 1.96
C ASP A 269 -8.13 -16.22 1.93
N GLN A 270 -9.39 -16.62 2.02
CA GLN A 270 -9.76 -18.04 2.04
C GLN A 270 -9.27 -18.76 0.78
N GLY A 271 -8.57 -19.88 0.99
CA GLY A 271 -8.06 -20.73 -0.08
C GLY A 271 -6.71 -20.29 -0.65
N TYR A 272 -6.17 -19.16 -0.19
CA TYR A 272 -4.84 -18.70 -0.58
C TYR A 272 -3.78 -19.11 0.44
N SER A 273 -2.62 -19.49 -0.07
CA SER A 273 -1.39 -19.66 0.70
C SER A 273 -0.58 -18.36 0.65
N ASP A 274 0.33 -18.18 1.57
CA ASP A 274 1.32 -17.11 1.43
C ASP A 274 2.65 -17.50 2.08
N SER A 275 3.72 -16.94 1.53
CA SER A 275 5.07 -16.96 2.09
C SER A 275 5.35 -15.60 2.70
N LEU A 276 4.85 -15.40 3.92
CA LEU A 276 4.91 -14.14 4.65
C LEU A 276 6.07 -14.12 5.62
N TRP A 277 6.89 -13.08 5.58
CA TRP A 277 7.89 -12.82 6.60
C TRP A 277 7.88 -11.37 7.08
N GLY A 278 7.86 -11.16 8.40
CA GLY A 278 7.84 -9.85 9.02
C GLY A 278 8.96 -9.66 10.04
N LYS A 279 9.74 -8.59 9.91
CA LYS A 279 10.74 -8.18 10.89
C LYS A 279 10.46 -6.80 11.46
N ASN A 280 10.53 -6.69 12.80
CA ASN A 280 10.25 -5.45 13.51
C ASN A 280 8.84 -4.90 13.19
N VAL A 281 7.86 -5.76 12.97
CA VAL A 281 6.48 -5.35 12.72
C VAL A 281 5.82 -4.94 14.03
N ARG A 282 5.07 -3.85 13.99
CA ARG A 282 4.40 -3.31 15.16
C ARG A 282 2.89 -3.25 14.94
N PHE A 283 2.15 -3.94 15.79
CA PHE A 283 0.70 -3.99 15.79
C PHE A 283 0.15 -3.23 17.00
N GLU A 284 -0.74 -2.26 16.77
CA GLU A 284 -1.34 -1.46 17.82
C GLU A 284 -2.85 -1.34 17.63
N ASN A 285 -3.65 -1.72 18.65
CA ASN A 285 -5.11 -1.69 18.58
C ASN A 285 -5.66 -2.45 17.36
N VAL A 286 -5.20 -3.68 17.16
CA VAL A 286 -5.70 -4.60 16.14
C VAL A 286 -6.67 -5.55 16.84
N SER A 287 -7.98 -5.36 16.60
CA SER A 287 -9.01 -5.89 17.48
C SER A 287 -9.35 -7.37 17.29
N GLU A 288 -9.15 -7.91 16.07
CA GLU A 288 -9.47 -9.30 15.76
C GLU A 288 -8.22 -10.20 15.70
N ALA A 289 -7.25 -9.90 14.83
CA ALA A 289 -6.01 -10.67 14.73
C ALA A 289 -4.89 -9.87 14.05
N ALA A 290 -3.63 -10.04 14.51
CA ALA A 290 -2.49 -9.46 13.81
C ALA A 290 -2.30 -10.11 12.44
N VAL A 291 -2.46 -11.44 12.33
CA VAL A 291 -2.45 -12.17 11.07
C VAL A 291 -3.56 -13.23 11.03
N VAL A 292 -4.27 -13.31 9.92
CA VAL A 292 -5.21 -14.39 9.60
C VAL A 292 -4.57 -15.29 8.58
N ILE A 293 -4.38 -16.56 8.95
CA ILE A 293 -3.70 -17.57 8.14
C ILE A 293 -4.76 -18.46 7.49
N SER A 294 -4.68 -18.64 6.18
CA SER A 294 -5.55 -19.49 5.39
C SER A 294 -4.76 -20.64 4.75
N ASN A 295 -5.48 -21.64 4.21
CA ASN A 295 -4.88 -22.79 3.56
C ASN A 295 -3.79 -23.47 4.42
N GLU A 296 -4.15 -23.76 5.68
CA GLU A 296 -3.23 -24.18 6.76
C GLU A 296 -2.42 -25.43 6.44
N ASN A 297 -2.96 -26.34 5.63
CA ASN A 297 -2.30 -27.60 5.29
C ASN A 297 -1.51 -27.55 3.98
N SER A 298 -1.34 -26.36 3.39
CA SER A 298 -0.55 -26.19 2.19
C SER A 298 0.94 -26.03 2.52
N PRO A 299 1.85 -26.74 1.86
CA PRO A 299 3.29 -26.53 2.04
C PRO A 299 3.77 -25.14 1.60
N PHE A 300 2.95 -24.42 0.86
CA PHE A 300 3.22 -23.03 0.45
C PHE A 300 2.82 -22.01 1.52
N THR A 301 2.10 -22.42 2.58
CA THR A 301 1.77 -21.53 3.71
C THR A 301 2.93 -21.54 4.71
N GLN A 302 3.75 -20.50 4.64
CA GLN A 302 4.95 -20.31 5.47
C GLN A 302 4.93 -18.89 6.08
N ILE A 303 4.55 -18.77 7.34
CA ILE A 303 4.34 -17.48 7.99
C ILE A 303 5.37 -17.28 9.10
N GLY A 304 6.15 -16.22 9.02
CA GLY A 304 7.18 -15.93 10.01
C GLY A 304 7.16 -14.48 10.50
N PHE A 305 7.41 -14.27 11.79
CA PHE A 305 7.67 -12.96 12.37
C PHE A 305 8.88 -13.02 13.30
N ASP A 306 9.81 -12.09 13.13
CA ASP A 306 10.97 -11.87 13.99
C ASP A 306 10.84 -10.49 14.65
N ASN A 307 10.86 -10.46 15.99
CA ASN A 307 10.77 -9.26 16.80
C ASN A 307 9.52 -8.39 16.51
N ALA A 308 8.33 -9.02 16.49
CA ALA A 308 7.09 -8.25 16.41
C ALA A 308 6.70 -7.67 17.79
N LEU A 309 6.11 -6.49 17.79
CA LEU A 309 5.60 -5.80 18.97
C LEU A 309 4.09 -5.64 18.88
N ALA A 310 3.38 -5.86 19.97
CA ALA A 310 1.93 -5.79 20.01
C ALA A 310 1.42 -5.03 21.22
N ARG A 311 0.42 -4.17 21.02
CA ARG A 311 -0.36 -3.50 22.06
C ARG A 311 -1.82 -3.46 21.67
N GLY A 312 -2.72 -3.96 22.56
CA GLY A 312 -4.14 -4.04 22.26
C GLY A 312 -4.46 -5.01 21.12
N VAL A 313 -3.72 -6.15 21.09
CA VAL A 313 -3.86 -7.21 20.10
C VAL A 313 -4.10 -8.53 20.82
N PRO A 314 -5.35 -8.91 21.08
CA PRO A 314 -5.67 -10.10 21.87
C PRO A 314 -5.30 -11.42 21.18
N VAL A 315 -5.37 -11.45 19.83
CA VAL A 315 -5.03 -12.61 19.01
C VAL A 315 -3.87 -12.24 18.07
N PHE A 316 -2.74 -12.91 18.22
CA PHE A 316 -1.61 -12.70 17.32
C PHE A 316 -1.82 -13.40 15.97
N ALA A 317 -2.24 -14.67 16.00
CA ALA A 317 -2.56 -15.40 14.79
C ALA A 317 -3.93 -16.10 14.93
N ARG A 318 -4.73 -16.04 13.87
CA ARG A 318 -5.99 -16.78 13.72
C ARG A 318 -5.89 -17.66 12.47
N PHE A 319 -6.19 -18.93 12.64
CA PHE A 319 -6.23 -19.90 11.57
C PHE A 319 -7.65 -19.98 11.02
N ARG A 320 -7.82 -19.68 9.76
CA ARG A 320 -9.14 -19.54 9.14
C ARG A 320 -9.89 -20.86 9.02
N ASP A 321 -9.18 -21.92 8.59
CA ASP A 321 -9.81 -23.21 8.28
C ASP A 321 -10.12 -24.01 9.56
N SER A 322 -9.22 -24.04 10.53
CA SER A 322 -9.41 -24.78 11.80
C SER A 322 -10.08 -23.95 12.89
N GLY A 323 -10.15 -22.63 12.77
CA GLY A 323 -10.61 -21.73 13.82
C GLY A 323 -9.66 -21.59 15.01
N LYS A 324 -8.48 -22.21 14.98
CA LYS A 324 -7.49 -22.10 16.06
C LYS A 324 -6.97 -20.68 16.17
N THR A 325 -6.52 -20.32 17.37
CA THR A 325 -5.96 -18.99 17.66
C THR A 325 -4.70 -19.08 18.49
N VAL A 326 -3.75 -18.20 18.23
CA VAL A 326 -2.57 -17.94 19.07
C VAL A 326 -2.78 -16.62 19.77
N LYS A 327 -2.98 -16.65 21.08
CA LYS A 327 -3.28 -15.45 21.87
C LYS A 327 -2.00 -14.80 22.38
N GLY A 328 -1.99 -13.47 22.42
CA GLY A 328 -0.94 -12.70 23.06
C GLY A 328 -0.89 -12.93 24.57
N PRO A 329 0.30 -12.91 25.22
CA PRO A 329 0.44 -13.17 26.64
C PRO A 329 0.00 -12.01 27.54
N GLY A 330 -0.47 -10.90 26.99
CA GLY A 330 -0.92 -9.74 27.74
C GLY A 330 -1.37 -8.59 26.85
N ALA A 331 -1.68 -7.44 27.44
CA ALA A 331 -2.14 -6.25 26.73
C ALA A 331 -1.02 -5.61 25.88
N VAL A 332 0.23 -5.76 26.32
CA VAL A 332 1.44 -5.31 25.62
C VAL A 332 2.45 -6.44 25.67
N TYR A 333 2.99 -6.82 24.52
CA TYR A 333 3.95 -7.93 24.45
C TYR A 333 4.90 -7.82 23.25
N ARG A 334 6.00 -8.55 23.33
CA ARG A 334 6.92 -8.81 22.23
C ARG A 334 6.76 -10.26 21.79
N VAL A 335 6.76 -10.47 20.50
CA VAL A 335 6.91 -11.78 19.86
C VAL A 335 8.32 -11.85 19.33
N SER A 336 9.19 -12.57 20.01
CA SER A 336 10.58 -12.75 19.57
C SER A 336 10.65 -13.66 18.35
N ALA A 337 9.76 -14.66 18.27
CA ALA A 337 9.60 -15.50 17.09
C ALA A 337 8.15 -16.03 16.98
N PHE A 338 7.58 -15.90 15.82
CA PHE A 338 6.39 -16.65 15.39
C PHE A 338 6.74 -17.35 14.08
N ASN A 339 6.49 -18.64 14.00
CA ASN A 339 6.60 -19.37 12.74
C ASN A 339 5.45 -20.35 12.64
N TYR A 340 4.82 -20.40 11.47
CA TYR A 340 3.87 -21.43 11.09
C TYR A 340 4.21 -21.92 9.70
N GLY A 341 4.22 -23.25 9.54
CA GLY A 341 4.44 -23.90 8.26
C GLY A 341 5.05 -25.27 8.40
N LEU A 342 5.56 -25.78 7.30
CA LEU A 342 6.19 -27.10 7.23
C LEU A 342 7.56 -27.08 7.92
N LYS A 343 7.67 -27.81 9.02
CA LYS A 343 8.91 -28.02 9.75
C LYS A 343 9.52 -29.36 9.42
N ILE A 344 10.79 -29.41 9.08
CA ILE A 344 11.58 -30.62 8.84
C ILE A 344 12.70 -30.62 9.87
N ASP A 345 12.73 -31.62 10.74
CA ASP A 345 13.75 -31.72 11.79
C ASP A 345 15.05 -32.38 11.26
N ASN A 346 14.93 -33.34 10.36
CA ASN A 346 16.10 -33.98 9.74
C ASN A 346 15.90 -34.13 8.22
N LEU A 347 16.99 -34.02 7.46
CA LEU A 347 16.96 -34.25 6.01
C LEU A 347 16.47 -35.67 5.70
N GLY A 348 15.50 -35.78 4.79
CA GLY A 348 14.91 -37.04 4.38
C GLY A 348 13.67 -37.47 5.20
N GLU A 349 13.30 -36.73 6.24
CA GLU A 349 12.02 -36.95 6.94
C GLU A 349 10.87 -36.21 6.27
N MET A 350 9.67 -36.73 6.47
CA MET A 350 8.44 -36.04 6.09
C MET A 350 8.25 -34.83 7.03
N GLY A 351 8.07 -33.64 6.46
CA GLY A 351 7.78 -32.46 7.23
C GLY A 351 6.42 -32.52 7.94
N GLN A 352 6.30 -31.82 9.04
CA GLN A 352 5.06 -31.67 9.81
C GLN A 352 4.72 -30.20 9.98
N PHE A 353 3.45 -29.86 9.87
CA PHE A 353 3.02 -28.49 10.17
C PHE A 353 3.14 -28.21 11.66
N ALA A 354 3.85 -27.13 11.98
CA ALA A 354 4.12 -26.74 13.36
C ALA A 354 3.92 -25.23 13.55
N THR A 355 3.55 -24.87 14.77
CA THR A 355 3.50 -23.49 15.23
C THR A 355 4.60 -23.28 16.28
N ILE A 356 5.47 -22.31 16.06
CA ILE A 356 6.41 -21.80 17.05
C ILE A 356 5.92 -20.43 17.48
N PHE A 357 5.71 -20.21 18.78
CA PHE A 357 5.33 -18.92 19.31
C PHE A 357 6.09 -18.63 20.60
N GLN A 358 7.05 -17.71 20.49
CA GLN A 358 7.85 -17.24 21.60
C GLN A 358 7.48 -15.78 21.86
N ALA A 359 6.81 -15.51 22.97
CA ALA A 359 6.34 -14.19 23.30
C ALA A 359 6.46 -13.91 24.80
N GLU A 360 6.72 -12.66 25.13
CA GLU A 360 6.83 -12.18 26.51
C GLU A 360 5.99 -10.92 26.74
N PRO A 361 5.31 -10.77 27.88
CA PRO A 361 4.61 -9.55 28.22
C PRO A 361 5.62 -8.42 28.46
N LEU A 362 5.23 -7.19 28.08
CA LEU A 362 5.97 -5.97 28.32
C LEU A 362 5.18 -4.99 29.18
N ALA A 363 5.84 -4.18 29.99
CA ALA A 363 5.21 -3.10 30.72
C ALA A 363 4.74 -1.96 29.79
N ARG A 364 5.47 -1.73 28.72
CA ARG A 364 5.16 -0.72 27.68
C ARG A 364 5.86 -1.08 26.37
N LEU A 365 5.32 -0.56 25.25
CA LEU A 365 6.03 -0.66 23.98
C LEU A 365 7.30 0.19 23.99
N PRO A 366 8.40 -0.32 23.44
CA PRO A 366 9.57 0.49 23.10
C PRO A 366 9.16 1.63 22.17
N ARG A 367 9.86 2.76 22.22
CA ARG A 367 9.66 3.80 21.19
C ARG A 367 10.04 3.23 19.83
N PRO A 368 9.29 3.57 18.74
CA PRO A 368 9.72 3.22 17.39
C PRO A 368 11.13 3.76 17.16
N ALA A 369 12.02 2.92 16.63
CA ALA A 369 13.24 3.43 16.04
C ALA A 369 12.82 4.34 14.87
N LYS A 370 13.34 5.56 14.81
CA LYS A 370 13.18 6.37 13.60
C LYS A 370 14.00 5.69 12.52
N PRO A 371 13.42 5.38 11.34
CA PRO A 371 14.23 4.95 10.23
C PRO A 371 15.27 6.05 9.96
N VAL A 372 16.53 5.67 9.93
CA VAL A 372 17.60 6.57 9.48
C VAL A 372 17.63 6.43 7.97
N LEU A 373 16.65 7.06 7.30
CA LEU A 373 16.75 7.21 5.85
C LEU A 373 17.94 8.14 5.58
N PRO A 374 18.98 7.69 4.86
CA PRO A 374 20.06 8.57 4.48
C PRO A 374 19.48 9.70 3.62
N ALA A 375 19.65 10.93 4.05
CA ALA A 375 19.28 12.07 3.22
C ALA A 375 20.02 11.97 1.89
N LEU A 376 19.27 12.02 0.79
CA LEU A 376 19.90 12.11 -0.54
C LEU A 376 20.80 13.34 -0.58
N PRO A 377 21.99 13.26 -1.17
CA PRO A 377 22.82 14.43 -1.37
C PRO A 377 22.05 15.52 -2.13
N PRO A 378 22.22 16.80 -1.79
CA PRO A 378 21.60 17.87 -2.57
C PRO A 378 21.90 17.72 -4.06
N VAL A 379 20.92 17.96 -4.91
CA VAL A 379 21.04 17.78 -6.38
C VAL A 379 22.27 18.49 -6.97
N ARG A 380 22.70 19.64 -6.40
CA ARG A 380 23.94 20.32 -6.82
C ARG A 380 25.23 19.50 -6.62
N GLN A 381 25.16 18.44 -5.83
CA GLN A 381 26.28 17.50 -5.59
C GLN A 381 26.20 16.26 -6.49
N TRP A 382 25.12 16.11 -7.25
CA TRP A 382 24.97 14.99 -8.15
C TRP A 382 25.85 15.21 -9.37
N VAL A 383 26.53 14.16 -9.77
CA VAL A 383 27.40 14.19 -10.95
C VAL A 383 26.60 13.67 -12.14
N ASN A 384 26.45 14.48 -13.17
CA ASN A 384 25.89 14.01 -14.43
C ASN A 384 26.95 13.14 -15.14
N VAL A 385 26.75 11.84 -15.14
CA VAL A 385 27.71 10.86 -15.70
C VAL A 385 27.99 11.10 -17.18
N ARG A 386 27.07 11.66 -17.95
CA ARG A 386 27.30 12.04 -19.36
C ARG A 386 28.37 13.10 -19.53
N THR A 387 28.56 13.98 -18.54
CA THR A 387 29.62 14.99 -18.57
C THR A 387 30.98 14.42 -18.18
N GLN A 388 31.03 13.18 -17.73
CA GLN A 388 32.26 12.48 -17.36
C GLN A 388 32.78 11.55 -18.43
N GLY A 389 32.21 11.60 -19.64
CA GLY A 389 32.68 10.80 -20.77
C GLY A 389 32.28 9.31 -20.73
N VAL A 390 31.20 9.00 -19.96
CA VAL A 390 30.63 7.65 -19.91
C VAL A 390 29.43 7.56 -20.84
#